data_d27cff00446926565332807d63e1f47e
#
_entry.id   d27cff00446926565332807d63e1f47e
#
_cell.length_a   1.000
_cell.length_b   1.000
_cell.length_c   1.000
_cell.angle_alpha   90.00
_cell.angle_beta   90.00
_cell.angle_gamma   90.00
#
_symmetry.space_group_name_H-M   'P 1'
#
loop_
_entity.id
_entity.type
_entity.pdbx_description
1 polymer ?
#
loop_
_entity_poly.entity_id
_entity_poly.type
_entity_poly.pdbx_seq_one_letter_code
_entity_poly.pdbx_strand_id
1 'polypeptide(L)'
;MSNLCIIPARGGSKRIPRKNIKLFLGKPIISYCIQAALETNLFDEVMVSTDDDEIKKIAIEFGAKVPFLRTNKNSNDFSTISDVLIEVIQKYKESGKFFENICCILPTAALIIPVKIIESFSKIINSNYKTVVPVIKFAYPIQRSLGLEKGALRMREIQHLRTR
;
A
#
# COMPACT_ATOMS: atom_id res chain seq x y z
N MET A 1 16.88 15.35 3.09
CA MET A 1 16.33 14.08 2.55
C MET A 1 14.95 14.37 2.01
N SER A 2 14.67 13.95 0.78
CA SER A 2 13.35 14.16 0.18
C SER A 2 12.56 12.84 0.18
N ASN A 3 11.35 12.89 0.75
CA ASN A 3 10.54 11.71 1.01
C ASN A 3 9.18 11.81 0.32
N LEU A 4 8.78 10.78 -0.41
CA LEU A 4 7.49 10.68 -1.07
C LEU A 4 6.67 9.52 -0.50
N CYS A 5 5.42 9.81 -0.12
CA CYS A 5 4.43 8.77 0.15
C CYS A 5 3.55 8.57 -1.10
N ILE A 6 3.42 7.32 -1.55
CA ILE A 6 2.57 6.93 -2.69
C ILE A 6 1.46 6.01 -2.19
N ILE A 7 0.21 6.37 -2.45
CA ILE A 7 -0.97 5.56 -2.14
C ILE A 7 -1.62 5.12 -3.47
N PRO A 8 -1.41 3.86 -3.90
CA PRO A 8 -1.92 3.37 -5.18
C PRO A 8 -3.41 2.98 -5.09
N ALA A 9 -4.30 3.78 -5.68
CA ALA A 9 -5.75 3.62 -5.57
C ALA A 9 -6.43 3.65 -6.94
N ARG A 10 -6.55 2.51 -7.63
CA ARG A 10 -7.28 2.43 -8.90
C ARG A 10 -8.79 2.41 -8.72
N GLY A 11 -9.56 2.91 -9.72
CA GLY A 11 -11.03 2.90 -9.76
C GLY A 11 -11.62 1.50 -9.97
N GLY A 12 -10.99 0.67 -10.80
CA GLY A 12 -11.49 -0.61 -11.30
C GLY A 12 -11.41 -1.79 -10.32
N SER A 13 -11.87 -1.64 -9.08
CA SER A 13 -11.90 -2.71 -8.08
C SER A 13 -13.03 -3.71 -8.33
N LYS A 14 -12.73 -4.94 -8.79
CA LYS A 14 -13.72 -5.96 -9.18
C LYS A 14 -14.38 -6.70 -8.01
N ARG A 15 -13.58 -7.16 -7.02
CA ARG A 15 -14.08 -7.94 -5.87
C ARG A 15 -14.97 -7.12 -4.93
N ILE A 16 -14.62 -5.88 -4.72
CA ILE A 16 -15.39 -4.91 -3.93
C ILE A 16 -15.47 -3.64 -4.77
N PRO A 17 -16.64 -3.32 -5.39
CA PRO A 17 -16.79 -2.11 -6.18
C PRO A 17 -16.42 -0.87 -5.36
N ARG A 18 -15.70 0.06 -5.99
CA ARG A 18 -15.26 1.33 -5.37
C ARG A 18 -14.51 1.16 -4.05
N LYS A 19 -13.82 0.04 -3.85
CA LYS A 19 -13.16 -0.35 -2.60
C LYS A 19 -12.37 0.78 -1.93
N ASN A 20 -11.59 1.52 -2.71
CA ASN A 20 -10.65 2.52 -2.17
C ASN A 20 -11.32 3.79 -1.63
N ILE A 21 -12.60 4.02 -1.96
CA ILE A 21 -13.40 5.14 -1.44
C ILE A 21 -14.66 4.70 -0.73
N LYS A 22 -14.83 3.38 -0.52
CA LYS A 22 -15.95 2.87 0.28
C LYS A 22 -15.86 3.42 1.70
N LEU A 23 -17.02 3.77 2.27
CA LEU A 23 -17.07 4.28 3.63
C LEU A 23 -16.65 3.21 4.64
N PHE A 24 -15.75 3.58 5.52
CA PHE A 24 -15.32 2.83 6.69
C PHE A 24 -15.41 3.76 7.90
N LEU A 25 -16.21 3.42 8.89
CA LEU A 25 -16.48 4.28 10.06
C LEU A 25 -16.83 5.73 9.68
N GLY A 26 -17.69 5.89 8.66
CA GLY A 26 -18.20 7.19 8.22
C GLY A 26 -17.31 8.01 7.29
N LYS A 27 -16.10 7.57 6.96
CA LYS A 27 -15.17 8.25 6.04
C LYS A 27 -14.73 7.32 4.91
N PRO A 28 -14.35 7.84 3.71
CA PRO A 28 -13.73 7.04 2.66
C PRO A 28 -12.49 6.32 3.20
N ILE A 29 -12.35 5.01 2.94
CA ILE A 29 -11.28 4.20 3.55
C ILE A 29 -9.87 4.73 3.24
N ILE A 30 -9.65 5.31 2.06
CA ILE A 30 -8.37 5.91 1.67
C ILE A 30 -7.98 7.10 2.57
N SER A 31 -8.94 7.81 3.16
CA SER A 31 -8.67 8.99 3.99
C SER A 31 -7.83 8.67 5.21
N TYR A 32 -8.00 7.47 5.79
CA TYR A 32 -7.21 7.04 6.96
C TYR A 32 -5.72 6.92 6.63
N CYS A 33 -5.40 6.36 5.48
CA CYS A 33 -4.01 6.24 5.02
C CYS A 33 -3.39 7.61 4.72
N ILE A 34 -4.16 8.49 4.08
CA ILE A 34 -3.73 9.85 3.76
C ILE A 34 -3.45 10.62 5.06
N GLN A 35 -4.39 10.62 6.00
CA GLN A 35 -4.24 11.32 7.28
C GLN A 35 -3.05 10.76 8.07
N ALA A 36 -2.93 9.43 8.20
CA ALA A 36 -1.82 8.81 8.89
C ALA A 36 -0.45 9.19 8.29
N ALA A 37 -0.36 9.28 6.96
CA ALA A 37 0.87 9.72 6.29
C ALA A 37 1.17 11.19 6.57
N LEU A 38 0.18 12.08 6.45
CA LEU A 38 0.32 13.52 6.69
C LEU A 38 0.71 13.84 8.15
N GLU A 39 0.10 13.16 9.10
CA GLU A 39 0.38 13.34 10.54
C GLU A 39 1.82 13.00 10.94
N THR A 40 2.55 12.19 10.14
CA THR A 40 3.96 11.90 10.43
C THR A 40 4.88 13.10 10.24
N ASN A 41 4.50 14.07 9.40
CA ASN A 41 5.36 15.16 8.93
C ASN A 41 6.69 14.70 8.32
N LEU A 42 6.79 13.46 7.85
CA LEU A 42 8.00 12.88 7.25
C LEU A 42 8.12 13.14 5.74
N PHE A 43 6.98 13.37 5.08
CA PHE A 43 6.90 13.38 3.61
C PHE A 43 6.83 14.81 3.07
N ASP A 44 7.68 15.13 2.11
CA ASP A 44 7.58 16.37 1.33
C ASP A 44 6.32 16.36 0.47
N GLU A 45 5.88 15.16 0.08
CA GLU A 45 4.65 14.99 -0.67
C GLU A 45 3.97 13.66 -0.33
N VAL A 46 2.66 13.73 -0.03
CA VAL A 46 1.77 12.56 0.05
C VAL A 46 0.90 12.58 -1.19
N MET A 47 1.06 11.58 -2.07
CA MET A 47 0.32 11.52 -3.32
C MET A 47 -0.52 10.26 -3.44
N VAL A 48 -1.65 10.38 -4.15
CA VAL A 48 -2.48 9.24 -4.55
C VAL A 48 -2.31 9.00 -6.04
N SER A 49 -1.88 7.80 -6.42
CA SER A 49 -1.81 7.36 -7.80
C SER A 49 -3.14 6.71 -8.18
N THR A 50 -3.92 7.37 -9.03
CA THR A 50 -5.24 6.91 -9.47
C THR A 50 -5.47 7.18 -10.95
N ASP A 51 -6.36 6.38 -11.56
CA ASP A 51 -6.93 6.52 -12.90
C ASP A 51 -8.36 7.07 -12.88
N ASP A 52 -8.87 7.47 -11.70
CA ASP A 52 -10.28 7.73 -11.43
C ASP A 52 -10.46 9.13 -10.83
N ASP A 53 -11.33 9.95 -11.45
CA ASP A 53 -11.55 11.34 -11.06
C ASP A 53 -12.26 11.49 -9.70
N GLU A 54 -13.12 10.54 -9.31
CA GLU A 54 -13.78 10.58 -8.00
C GLU A 54 -12.77 10.30 -6.89
N ILE A 55 -11.89 9.30 -7.07
CA ILE A 55 -10.79 9.01 -6.14
C ILE A 55 -9.85 10.21 -6.05
N LYS A 56 -9.53 10.84 -7.19
CA LYS A 56 -8.71 12.07 -7.25
C LYS A 56 -9.33 13.18 -6.40
N LYS A 57 -10.63 13.46 -6.59
CA LYS A 57 -11.34 14.50 -5.84
C LYS A 57 -11.28 14.25 -4.34
N ILE A 58 -11.61 13.03 -3.91
CA ILE A 58 -11.57 12.63 -2.50
C ILE A 58 -10.15 12.73 -1.94
N ALA A 59 -9.14 12.26 -2.68
CA ALA A 59 -7.76 12.33 -2.22
C ALA A 59 -7.30 13.77 -1.95
N ILE A 60 -7.66 14.71 -2.83
CA ILE A 60 -7.34 16.14 -2.69
C ILE A 60 -8.09 16.74 -1.49
N GLU A 61 -9.36 16.39 -1.30
CA GLU A 61 -10.17 16.84 -0.15
C GLU A 61 -9.52 16.46 1.18
N PHE A 62 -8.90 15.27 1.26
CA PHE A 62 -8.19 14.81 2.45
C PHE A 62 -6.71 15.22 2.52
N GLY A 63 -6.24 16.12 1.63
CA GLY A 63 -4.92 16.74 1.69
C GLY A 63 -3.81 16.04 0.90
N ALA A 64 -4.10 14.96 0.20
CA ALA A 64 -3.13 14.33 -0.69
C ALA A 64 -3.06 15.06 -2.05
N LYS A 65 -1.93 14.90 -2.76
CA LYS A 65 -1.77 15.41 -4.12
C LYS A 65 -2.06 14.34 -5.16
N VAL A 66 -2.58 14.76 -6.31
CA VAL A 66 -2.75 13.92 -7.51
C VAL A 66 -2.26 14.73 -8.72
N PRO A 67 -0.93 14.89 -8.86
CA PRO A 67 -0.37 15.78 -9.89
C PRO A 67 -0.58 15.26 -11.32
N PHE A 68 -0.83 13.96 -11.47
CA PHE A 68 -1.12 13.30 -12.73
C PHE A 68 -1.99 12.07 -12.53
N LEU A 69 -2.75 11.70 -13.54
CA LEU A 69 -3.48 10.44 -13.56
C LEU A 69 -2.56 9.29 -13.96
N ARG A 70 -2.86 8.11 -13.42
CA ARG A 70 -2.22 6.85 -13.78
C ARG A 70 -2.56 6.48 -15.23
N THR A 71 -1.60 5.90 -15.93
CA THR A 71 -1.83 5.44 -17.31
C THR A 71 -2.74 4.20 -17.34
N ASN A 72 -3.47 4.04 -18.46
CA ASN A 72 -4.28 2.84 -18.69
C ASN A 72 -3.45 1.55 -18.63
N LYS A 73 -2.19 1.61 -19.04
CA LYS A 73 -1.24 0.49 -18.96
C LYS A 73 -1.11 -0.05 -17.54
N ASN A 74 -1.08 0.83 -16.53
CA ASN A 74 -0.89 0.46 -15.13
C ASN A 74 -2.18 0.48 -14.30
N SER A 75 -3.36 0.59 -14.94
CA SER A 75 -4.67 0.61 -14.29
C SER A 75 -5.45 -0.71 -14.44
N ASN A 76 -4.87 -1.72 -15.08
CA ASN A 76 -5.47 -3.03 -15.31
C ASN A 76 -5.24 -4.00 -14.13
N ASP A 77 -5.76 -5.24 -14.25
CA ASP A 77 -5.68 -6.25 -13.20
C ASP A 77 -4.31 -6.95 -13.10
N PHE A 78 -3.47 -6.81 -14.11
CA PHE A 78 -2.17 -7.47 -14.21
C PHE A 78 -1.02 -6.59 -13.73
N SER A 79 -1.24 -5.28 -13.65
CA SER A 79 -0.25 -4.34 -13.18
C SER A 79 0.06 -4.55 -11.71
N THR A 80 1.34 -4.70 -11.40
CA THR A 80 1.84 -4.87 -10.04
C THR A 80 1.93 -3.51 -9.33
N ILE A 81 2.05 -3.54 -8.01
CA ILE A 81 2.35 -2.33 -7.22
C ILE A 81 3.66 -1.71 -7.70
N SER A 82 4.67 -2.53 -7.99
CA SER A 82 5.97 -2.07 -8.48
C SER A 82 5.86 -1.28 -9.78
N ASP A 83 5.04 -1.73 -10.75
CA ASP A 83 4.81 -1.01 -12.01
C ASP A 83 4.23 0.38 -11.75
N VAL A 84 3.29 0.48 -10.81
CA VAL A 84 2.68 1.76 -10.41
C VAL A 84 3.70 2.68 -9.75
N LEU A 85 4.54 2.16 -8.84
CA LEU A 85 5.57 2.96 -8.18
C LEU A 85 6.61 3.46 -9.18
N ILE A 86 7.04 2.62 -10.11
CA ILE A 86 7.98 3.00 -11.17
C ILE A 86 7.40 4.11 -12.06
N GLU A 87 6.13 3.98 -12.48
CA GLU A 87 5.45 5.02 -13.25
C GLU A 87 5.44 6.36 -12.51
N VAL A 88 5.08 6.35 -11.23
CA VAL A 88 5.00 7.56 -10.41
C VAL A 88 6.38 8.21 -10.28
N ILE A 89 7.41 7.43 -9.95
CA ILE A 89 8.79 7.93 -9.81
C ILE A 89 9.28 8.51 -11.13
N GLN A 90 9.00 7.85 -12.26
CA GLN A 90 9.38 8.31 -13.58
C GLN A 90 8.73 9.66 -13.93
N LYS A 91 7.41 9.80 -13.71
CA LYS A 91 6.69 11.06 -13.96
C LYS A 91 7.20 12.22 -13.09
N TYR A 92 7.56 11.94 -11.84
CA TYR A 92 8.18 12.98 -11.00
C TYR A 92 9.57 13.38 -11.53
N LYS A 93 10.40 12.41 -11.95
CA LYS A 93 11.70 12.70 -12.56
C LYS A 93 11.57 13.55 -13.83
N GLU A 94 10.60 13.24 -14.68
CA GLU A 94 10.31 14.01 -15.91
C GLU A 94 9.87 15.45 -15.60
N SER A 95 9.25 15.69 -14.43
CA SER A 95 8.91 17.03 -13.94
C SER A 95 10.03 17.71 -13.13
N GLY A 96 11.22 17.11 -13.06
CA GLY A 96 12.37 17.67 -12.35
C GLY A 96 12.35 17.43 -10.83
N LYS A 97 11.43 16.58 -10.31
CA LYS A 97 11.38 16.25 -8.89
C LYS A 97 12.01 14.88 -8.61
N PHE A 98 12.85 14.84 -7.58
CA PHE A 98 13.55 13.62 -7.15
C PHE A 98 13.31 13.39 -5.67
N PHE A 99 13.07 12.13 -5.31
CA PHE A 99 12.89 11.70 -3.92
C PHE A 99 13.90 10.62 -3.56
N GLU A 100 14.50 10.74 -2.39
CA GLU A 100 15.48 9.78 -1.87
C GLU A 100 14.80 8.55 -1.29
N ASN A 101 13.67 8.76 -0.59
CA ASN A 101 12.92 7.69 0.05
C ASN A 101 11.49 7.64 -0.46
N ILE A 102 11.01 6.43 -0.70
CA ILE A 102 9.65 6.17 -1.17
C ILE A 102 8.94 5.29 -0.14
N CYS A 103 7.79 5.75 0.35
CA CYS A 103 6.88 4.96 1.16
C CYS A 103 5.65 4.59 0.34
N CYS A 104 5.31 3.30 0.30
CA CYS A 104 4.06 2.83 -0.33
C CYS A 104 3.08 2.41 0.76
N ILE A 105 1.92 3.06 0.83
CA ILE A 105 0.83 2.71 1.74
C ILE A 105 -0.37 2.24 0.93
N LEU A 106 -0.84 1.02 1.18
CA LEU A 106 -2.04 0.52 0.49
C LEU A 106 -3.29 1.29 0.95
N PRO A 107 -4.19 1.69 0.05
CA PRO A 107 -5.36 2.52 0.38
C PRO A 107 -6.34 1.86 1.35
N THR A 108 -6.23 0.55 1.54
CA THR A 108 -7.06 -0.23 2.47
C THR A 108 -6.40 -0.47 3.83
N ALA A 109 -5.23 0.10 4.08
CA ALA A 109 -4.55 -0.01 5.37
C ALA A 109 -5.13 1.00 6.39
N ALA A 110 -6.46 0.96 6.61
CA ALA A 110 -7.18 1.92 7.44
C ALA A 110 -6.79 1.90 8.93
N LEU A 111 -6.11 0.86 9.37
CA LEU A 111 -5.63 0.72 10.76
C LEU A 111 -4.15 1.10 10.92
N ILE A 112 -3.52 1.66 9.89
CA ILE A 112 -2.16 2.15 9.99
C ILE A 112 -2.11 3.36 10.92
N ILE A 113 -1.09 3.42 11.78
CA ILE A 113 -0.89 4.53 12.70
C ILE A 113 0.43 5.24 12.40
N PRO A 114 0.51 6.56 12.57
CA PRO A 114 1.69 7.37 12.24
C PRO A 114 2.99 6.84 12.85
N VAL A 115 2.95 6.40 14.12
CA VAL A 115 4.12 5.87 14.81
C VAL A 115 4.79 4.70 14.09
N LYS A 116 4.01 3.83 13.43
CA LYS A 116 4.57 2.69 12.69
C LYS A 116 5.25 3.11 11.40
N ILE A 117 4.79 4.17 10.77
CA ILE A 117 5.46 4.78 9.61
C ILE A 117 6.78 5.40 10.05
N ILE A 118 6.79 6.14 11.17
CA ILE A 118 7.99 6.76 11.74
C ILE A 118 9.03 5.69 12.14
N GLU A 119 8.61 4.63 12.84
CA GLU A 119 9.48 3.51 13.19
C GLU A 119 10.12 2.85 11.94
N SER A 120 9.33 2.66 10.88
CA SER A 120 9.81 2.08 9.62
C SER A 120 10.83 2.98 8.93
N PHE A 121 10.58 4.29 8.90
CA PHE A 121 11.49 5.29 8.36
C PHE A 121 12.81 5.32 9.15
N SER A 122 12.73 5.34 10.49
CA SER A 122 13.91 5.31 11.36
C SER A 122 14.78 4.07 11.10
N LYS A 123 14.17 2.91 10.82
CA LYS A 123 14.91 1.68 10.47
C LYS A 123 15.67 1.82 9.15
N ILE A 124 15.09 2.47 8.14
CA ILE A 124 15.79 2.71 6.86
C ILE A 124 16.97 3.66 7.08
N ILE A 125 16.76 4.78 7.77
CA ILE A 125 17.77 5.83 7.91
C ILE A 125 18.95 5.38 8.80
N ASN A 126 18.65 4.61 9.85
CA ASN A 126 19.67 4.17 10.84
C ASN A 126 20.29 2.81 10.52
N SER A 127 20.08 2.28 9.32
CA SER A 127 20.64 0.98 8.90
C SER A 127 21.05 1.00 7.44
N ASN A 128 21.69 -0.10 7.00
CA ASN A 128 22.02 -0.30 5.58
C ASN A 128 20.87 -0.99 4.81
N TYR A 129 19.67 -1.07 5.38
CA TYR A 129 18.53 -1.69 4.70
C TYR A 129 18.02 -0.80 3.57
N LYS A 130 17.81 -1.39 2.42
CA LYS A 130 17.20 -0.69 1.26
C LYS A 130 15.66 -0.74 1.27
N THR A 131 15.09 -1.63 2.07
CA THR A 131 13.64 -1.83 2.14
C THR A 131 13.24 -2.29 3.53
N VAL A 132 12.14 -1.74 4.05
CA VAL A 132 11.48 -2.17 5.28
C VAL A 132 10.04 -2.51 4.96
N VAL A 133 9.60 -3.71 5.34
CA VAL A 133 8.23 -4.20 5.09
C VAL A 133 7.62 -4.63 6.42
N PRO A 134 6.39 -4.20 6.74
CA PRO A 134 5.71 -4.66 7.94
C PRO A 134 5.32 -6.14 7.80
N VAL A 135 5.53 -6.90 8.86
CA VAL A 135 5.16 -8.31 8.93
C VAL A 135 4.41 -8.59 10.21
N ILE A 136 3.53 -9.57 10.18
CA ILE A 136 2.84 -10.11 11.36
C ILE A 136 3.21 -11.58 11.54
N LYS A 137 3.29 -11.98 12.81
CA LYS A 137 3.46 -13.40 13.14
C LYS A 137 2.17 -14.14 12.83
N PHE A 138 2.26 -15.26 12.13
CA PHE A 138 1.12 -16.16 11.97
C PHE A 138 0.67 -16.72 13.33
N ALA A 139 -0.64 -16.77 13.56
CA ALA A 139 -1.21 -17.37 14.76
C ALA A 139 -0.93 -18.88 14.83
N TYR A 140 -0.89 -19.53 13.66
CA TYR A 140 -0.56 -20.95 13.53
C TYR A 140 0.68 -21.14 12.64
N PRO A 141 1.54 -22.12 12.93
CA PRO A 141 2.65 -22.47 12.05
C PRO A 141 2.15 -22.85 10.66
N ILE A 142 2.71 -22.24 9.62
CA ILE A 142 2.30 -22.50 8.22
C ILE A 142 2.56 -23.95 7.83
N GLN A 143 3.55 -24.59 8.46
CA GLN A 143 3.88 -25.99 8.29
C GLN A 143 2.73 -26.94 8.64
N ARG A 144 1.79 -26.47 9.46
CA ARG A 144 0.57 -27.20 9.86
C ARG A 144 -0.65 -26.85 8.99
N SER A 145 -0.43 -26.16 7.86
CA SER A 145 -1.49 -25.82 6.93
C SER A 145 -2.06 -27.07 6.24
N LEU A 146 -3.38 -27.04 6.02
CA LEU A 146 -4.08 -28.09 5.28
C LEU A 146 -4.25 -27.67 3.81
N GLY A 147 -4.04 -28.60 2.90
CA GLY A 147 -4.39 -28.46 1.49
C GLY A 147 -5.66 -29.27 1.17
N LEU A 148 -6.44 -28.80 0.21
CA LEU A 148 -7.57 -29.57 -0.31
C LEU A 148 -7.09 -30.41 -1.50
N GLU A 149 -7.10 -31.74 -1.35
CA GLU A 149 -6.72 -32.70 -2.39
C GLU A 149 -7.86 -33.67 -2.62
N LYS A 150 -8.37 -33.72 -3.85
CA LYS A 150 -9.48 -34.60 -4.27
C LYS A 150 -10.69 -34.55 -3.30
N GLY A 151 -11.03 -33.36 -2.82
CA GLY A 151 -12.15 -33.17 -1.88
C GLY A 151 -11.87 -33.49 -0.41
N ALA A 152 -10.64 -33.92 -0.06
CA ALA A 152 -10.22 -34.19 1.32
C ALA A 152 -9.17 -33.20 1.79
N LEU A 153 -9.25 -32.80 3.06
CA LEU A 153 -8.22 -31.98 3.70
C LEU A 153 -7.02 -32.84 4.09
N ARG A 154 -5.86 -32.48 3.58
CA ARG A 154 -4.58 -33.13 3.91
C ARG A 154 -3.58 -32.13 4.43
N MET A 155 -2.77 -32.54 5.41
CA MET A 155 -1.66 -31.73 5.88
C MET A 155 -0.60 -31.62 4.78
N ARG A 156 -0.13 -30.39 4.50
CA ARG A 156 0.89 -30.15 3.47
C ARG A 156 2.24 -30.77 3.84
N GLU A 157 2.60 -30.67 5.12
CA GLU A 157 3.87 -31.21 5.64
C GLU A 157 3.57 -32.26 6.70
N ILE A 158 3.55 -33.54 6.29
CA ILE A 158 3.18 -34.69 7.14
C ILE A 158 4.08 -34.82 8.37
N GLN A 159 5.35 -34.41 8.27
CA GLN A 159 6.28 -34.43 9.38
C GLN A 159 5.84 -33.61 10.60
N HIS A 160 4.95 -32.62 10.40
CA HIS A 160 4.41 -31.77 11.44
C HIS A 160 3.06 -32.24 12.02
N LEU A 161 2.57 -33.41 11.60
CA LEU A 161 1.27 -33.94 12.04
C LEU A 161 1.16 -34.09 13.56
N ARG A 162 2.26 -34.44 14.24
CA ARG A 162 2.32 -34.72 15.68
C ARG A 162 3.08 -33.68 16.49
N THR A 163 3.49 -32.56 15.88
CA THR A 163 4.13 -31.45 16.61
C THR A 163 3.10 -30.61 17.35
N ARG A 164 3.32 -30.29 18.61
CA ARG A 164 2.51 -29.38 19.43
C ARG A 164 3.03 -27.96 19.35
#